data_b105c39f87ecefe5b2e22f7e2b826ade
#
_entry.id   b105c39f87ecefe5b2e22f7e2b826ade
#
_cell.length_a   1.000
_cell.length_b   1.000
_cell.length_c   1.000
_cell.angle_alpha   90.00
_cell.angle_beta   90.00
_cell.angle_gamma   90.00
#
_symmetry.space_group_name_H-M   'P 1'
#
loop_
_entity.id
_entity.type
_entity.pdbx_description
1 polymer ?
#
loop_
_entity_poly.entity_id
_entity_poly.type
_entity_poly.pdbx_seq_one_letter_code
_entity_poly.pdbx_strand_id
1 'polypeptide(L)'
;MPKKVNKLKKAKRLKNSSQKWILRQINDPLVKKAQQQGYRSRAAFKIIEIDEKFKIFKKNKIVLDLGAAPGGWSQVAVNKVGENNVFAVDLLEMTPLFGVNCLQLDFLDEDAPKIICDLIEEKTGRKKCDVLLSDMAANTTGDKRLDHLRIMNLLEDSLRLGEQIMHYKGCFVGKLFQGASSDELVKILRKNFQTVKYFKPESSRKDSTEIYLVAMGFGVTKEVKKTKEEESNLER
;
A
#
# COMPACT_ATOMS: atom_id res chain seq x y z
N MET A 1 -10.65 8.63 -34.73
CA MET A 1 -12.03 8.20 -34.38
C MET A 1 -12.38 8.67 -32.99
N PRO A 2 -13.57 9.30 -32.72
CA PRO A 2 -13.96 9.73 -31.40
C PRO A 2 -14.15 8.50 -30.50
N LYS A 3 -13.55 8.52 -29.28
CA LYS A 3 -13.69 7.45 -28.29
C LYS A 3 -15.15 7.33 -27.88
N LYS A 4 -15.75 6.14 -28.09
CA LYS A 4 -17.13 5.86 -27.68
C LYS A 4 -17.21 5.97 -26.15
N VAL A 5 -17.92 6.98 -25.64
CA VAL A 5 -18.13 7.18 -24.19
C VAL A 5 -19.33 6.31 -23.77
N ASN A 6 -19.10 5.39 -22.83
CA ASN A 6 -20.15 4.54 -22.30
C ASN A 6 -21.08 5.36 -21.38
N LYS A 7 -22.39 5.21 -21.60
CA LYS A 7 -23.44 5.85 -20.77
C LYS A 7 -24.06 4.82 -19.81
N LEU A 8 -24.45 5.29 -18.62
CA LEU A 8 -25.15 4.45 -17.64
C LEU A 8 -26.59 4.16 -18.08
N LYS A 9 -26.94 2.87 -18.24
CA LYS A 9 -28.29 2.45 -18.66
C LYS A 9 -29.39 2.62 -17.60
N LYS A 10 -29.03 2.77 -16.30
CA LYS A 10 -29.98 2.91 -15.16
C LYS A 10 -29.56 4.00 -14.17
N ALA A 11 -29.23 5.18 -14.65
CA ALA A 11 -28.70 6.29 -13.83
C ALA A 11 -29.70 6.82 -12.76
N LYS A 12 -31.02 6.78 -13.04
CA LYS A 12 -32.05 7.46 -12.22
C LYS A 12 -32.19 6.98 -10.75
N ARG A 13 -31.57 5.85 -10.36
CA ARG A 13 -31.66 5.28 -9.00
C ARG A 13 -30.44 5.54 -8.11
N LEU A 14 -29.37 6.13 -8.62
CA LEU A 14 -28.12 6.31 -7.89
C LEU A 14 -27.90 7.80 -7.54
N LYS A 15 -27.22 8.04 -6.39
CA LYS A 15 -26.76 9.39 -6.04
C LYS A 15 -25.84 9.94 -7.13
N ASN A 16 -25.85 11.24 -7.38
CA ASN A 16 -25.04 11.90 -8.42
C ASN A 16 -23.53 11.61 -8.28
N SER A 17 -23.02 11.50 -7.05
CA SER A 17 -21.63 11.12 -6.76
C SER A 17 -21.32 9.71 -7.24
N SER A 18 -22.19 8.73 -6.94
CA SER A 18 -22.06 7.34 -7.39
C SER A 18 -22.11 7.22 -8.90
N GLN A 19 -23.01 7.98 -9.57
CA GLN A 19 -23.09 7.99 -11.04
C GLN A 19 -21.78 8.51 -11.67
N LYS A 20 -21.23 9.61 -11.15
CA LYS A 20 -19.96 10.18 -11.61
C LYS A 20 -18.81 9.19 -11.41
N TRP A 21 -18.79 8.51 -10.27
CA TRP A 21 -17.77 7.50 -9.97
C TRP A 21 -17.84 6.31 -10.95
N ILE A 22 -19.03 5.73 -11.17
CA ILE A 22 -19.22 4.60 -12.09
C ILE A 22 -18.87 5.00 -13.53
N LEU A 23 -19.32 6.17 -14.00
CA LEU A 23 -18.96 6.68 -15.33
C LEU A 23 -17.45 6.84 -15.50
N ARG A 24 -16.76 7.34 -14.47
CA ARG A 24 -15.31 7.46 -14.45
C ARG A 24 -14.64 6.09 -14.53
N GLN A 25 -15.13 5.08 -13.81
CA GLN A 25 -14.59 3.72 -13.86
C GLN A 25 -14.77 3.06 -15.24
N ILE A 26 -15.98 3.13 -15.81
CA ILE A 26 -16.29 2.47 -17.11
C ILE A 26 -15.48 3.09 -18.24
N ASN A 27 -15.16 4.39 -18.18
CA ASN A 27 -14.44 5.11 -19.22
C ASN A 27 -12.92 5.23 -18.97
N ASP A 28 -12.43 4.71 -17.84
CA ASP A 28 -11.00 4.74 -17.51
C ASP A 28 -10.23 3.69 -18.37
N PRO A 29 -9.27 4.11 -19.20
CA PRO A 29 -8.52 3.18 -20.05
C PRO A 29 -7.68 2.19 -19.24
N LEU A 30 -7.21 2.58 -18.03
CA LEU A 30 -6.45 1.69 -17.16
C LEU A 30 -7.33 0.61 -16.52
N VAL A 31 -8.62 0.86 -16.30
CA VAL A 31 -9.56 -0.17 -15.87
C VAL A 31 -9.69 -1.24 -16.94
N LYS A 32 -9.84 -0.86 -18.22
CA LYS A 32 -9.90 -1.80 -19.33
C LYS A 32 -8.59 -2.57 -19.51
N LYS A 33 -7.45 -1.88 -19.40
CA LYS A 33 -6.12 -2.51 -19.45
C LYS A 33 -5.93 -3.52 -18.31
N ALA A 34 -6.35 -3.18 -17.10
CA ALA A 34 -6.31 -4.10 -15.95
C ALA A 34 -7.13 -5.37 -16.22
N GLN A 35 -8.36 -5.22 -16.70
CA GLN A 35 -9.23 -6.35 -17.06
C GLN A 35 -8.59 -7.24 -18.14
N GLN A 36 -8.03 -6.65 -19.19
CA GLN A 36 -7.35 -7.38 -20.28
C GLN A 36 -6.12 -8.15 -19.78
N GLN A 37 -5.43 -7.63 -18.76
CA GLN A 37 -4.25 -8.26 -18.16
C GLN A 37 -4.58 -9.16 -16.97
N GLY A 38 -5.87 -9.35 -16.66
CA GLY A 38 -6.32 -10.20 -15.55
C GLY A 38 -6.12 -9.60 -14.16
N TYR A 39 -5.84 -8.29 -14.05
CA TYR A 39 -5.75 -7.61 -12.75
C TYR A 39 -7.14 -7.28 -12.19
N ARG A 40 -7.30 -7.47 -10.87
CA ARG A 40 -8.56 -7.18 -10.16
C ARG A 40 -8.91 -5.69 -10.13
N SER A 41 -7.89 -4.82 -10.19
CA SER A 41 -8.09 -3.38 -10.21
C SER A 41 -6.99 -2.65 -10.97
N ARG A 42 -7.27 -1.43 -11.41
CA ARG A 42 -6.27 -0.55 -12.01
C ARG A 42 -5.16 -0.13 -11.03
N ALA A 43 -5.40 -0.28 -9.72
CA ALA A 43 -4.40 0.03 -8.70
C ALA A 43 -3.14 -0.83 -8.84
N ALA A 44 -3.25 -2.02 -9.47
CA ALA A 44 -2.11 -2.86 -9.80
C ALA A 44 -0.99 -2.11 -10.54
N PHE A 45 -1.32 -1.19 -11.45
CA PHE A 45 -0.30 -0.43 -12.18
C PHE A 45 0.51 0.51 -11.28
N LYS A 46 -0.08 1.04 -10.22
CA LYS A 46 0.61 1.91 -9.27
C LYS A 46 1.74 1.18 -8.56
N ILE A 47 1.44 -0.01 -8.04
CA ILE A 47 2.45 -0.80 -7.31
C ILE A 47 3.50 -1.39 -8.26
N ILE A 48 3.14 -1.68 -9.51
CA ILE A 48 4.11 -2.07 -10.56
C ILE A 48 5.13 -0.94 -10.76
N GLU A 49 4.68 0.29 -10.97
CA GLU A 49 5.56 1.45 -11.18
C GLU A 49 6.42 1.75 -9.94
N ILE A 50 5.85 1.59 -8.73
CA ILE A 50 6.59 1.73 -7.48
C ILE A 50 7.70 0.66 -7.41
N ASP A 51 7.37 -0.61 -7.71
CA ASP A 51 8.36 -1.69 -7.70
C ASP A 51 9.41 -1.52 -8.79
N GLU A 52 9.04 -1.08 -9.98
CA GLU A 52 10.00 -0.79 -11.06
C GLU A 52 11.04 0.24 -10.64
N LYS A 53 10.62 1.27 -9.90
CA LYS A 53 11.51 2.36 -9.45
C LYS A 53 12.32 2.00 -8.22
N PHE A 54 11.71 1.38 -7.22
CA PHE A 54 12.32 1.20 -5.90
C PHE A 54 12.78 -0.23 -5.62
N LYS A 55 12.37 -1.20 -6.45
CA LYS A 55 12.74 -2.63 -6.32
C LYS A 55 12.39 -3.19 -4.94
N ILE A 56 11.15 -2.90 -4.50
CA ILE A 56 10.67 -3.28 -3.16
C ILE A 56 10.39 -4.77 -3.05
N PHE A 57 9.95 -5.42 -4.14
CA PHE A 57 9.67 -6.84 -4.16
C PHE A 57 10.91 -7.66 -4.54
N LYS A 58 11.19 -8.68 -3.76
CA LYS A 58 12.23 -9.68 -4.03
C LYS A 58 11.68 -11.05 -3.70
N LYS A 59 12.14 -12.09 -4.39
CA LYS A 59 11.74 -13.48 -4.14
C LYS A 59 11.88 -13.82 -2.64
N ASN A 60 10.89 -14.52 -2.10
CA ASN A 60 10.81 -14.96 -0.70
C ASN A 60 10.71 -13.81 0.33
N LYS A 61 10.43 -12.58 -0.07
CA LYS A 61 10.10 -11.50 0.83
C LYS A 61 8.64 -11.60 1.26
N ILE A 62 8.39 -11.40 2.55
CA ILE A 62 7.03 -11.38 3.11
C ILE A 62 6.43 -10.00 2.93
N VAL A 63 5.26 -9.95 2.29
CA VAL A 63 4.51 -8.72 2.02
C VAL A 63 3.20 -8.73 2.80
N LEU A 64 2.93 -7.66 3.52
CA LEU A 64 1.64 -7.38 4.12
C LEU A 64 0.98 -6.23 3.36
N ASP A 65 -0.23 -6.44 2.85
CA ASP A 65 -1.04 -5.48 2.09
C ASP A 65 -2.27 -5.09 2.92
N LEU A 66 -2.28 -3.87 3.46
CA LEU A 66 -3.37 -3.32 4.28
C LEU A 66 -4.36 -2.56 3.41
N GLY A 67 -5.66 -2.82 3.61
CA GLY A 67 -6.73 -2.31 2.75
C GLY A 67 -6.65 -2.94 1.36
N ALA A 68 -6.39 -4.24 1.34
CA ALA A 68 -6.03 -4.97 0.13
C ALA A 68 -7.17 -5.11 -0.89
N ALA A 69 -8.44 -5.08 -0.47
CA ALA A 69 -9.58 -5.31 -1.35
C ALA A 69 -9.61 -4.34 -2.55
N PRO A 70 -9.84 -4.84 -3.76
CA PRO A 70 -10.17 -6.20 -4.18
C PRO A 70 -8.96 -7.12 -4.44
N GLY A 71 -7.72 -6.75 -4.11
CA GLY A 71 -6.52 -7.57 -4.21
C GLY A 71 -5.60 -7.22 -5.39
N GLY A 72 -5.71 -6.02 -5.96
CA GLY A 72 -4.88 -5.62 -7.10
C GLY A 72 -3.38 -5.54 -6.77
N TRP A 73 -3.01 -5.03 -5.59
CA TRP A 73 -1.63 -4.95 -5.14
C TRP A 73 -1.10 -6.32 -4.72
N SER A 74 -1.89 -7.07 -3.95
CA SER A 74 -1.56 -8.45 -3.55
C SER A 74 -1.30 -9.35 -4.76
N GLN A 75 -2.06 -9.17 -5.85
CA GLN A 75 -1.90 -9.92 -7.10
C GLN A 75 -0.55 -9.64 -7.78
N VAL A 76 -0.09 -8.40 -7.76
CA VAL A 76 1.24 -8.04 -8.26
C VAL A 76 2.34 -8.58 -7.34
N ALA A 77 2.14 -8.43 -6.03
CA ALA A 77 3.12 -8.85 -5.03
C ALA A 77 3.38 -10.36 -5.12
N VAL A 78 2.34 -11.21 -5.15
CA VAL A 78 2.52 -12.68 -5.18
C VAL A 78 3.30 -13.15 -6.40
N ASN A 79 3.09 -12.53 -7.56
CA ASN A 79 3.85 -12.83 -8.78
C ASN A 79 5.34 -12.51 -8.67
N LYS A 80 5.72 -11.61 -7.75
CA LYS A 80 7.10 -11.17 -7.54
C LYS A 80 7.80 -11.91 -6.41
N VAL A 81 7.10 -12.10 -5.28
CA VAL A 81 7.71 -12.67 -4.08
C VAL A 81 7.53 -14.18 -3.97
N GLY A 82 6.55 -14.75 -4.67
CA GLY A 82 6.15 -16.16 -4.63
C GLY A 82 4.96 -16.41 -3.73
N GLU A 83 4.37 -17.60 -3.91
CA GLU A 83 3.19 -18.06 -3.19
C GLU A 83 3.43 -18.13 -1.68
N ASN A 84 2.35 -17.94 -0.91
CA ASN A 84 2.31 -17.95 0.56
C ASN A 84 3.13 -16.86 1.26
N ASN A 85 3.77 -15.95 0.51
CA ASN A 85 4.53 -14.84 1.05
C ASN A 85 3.76 -13.50 1.06
N VAL A 86 2.49 -13.49 0.64
CA VAL A 86 1.65 -12.30 0.64
C VAL A 86 0.48 -12.50 1.58
N PHE A 87 0.26 -11.52 2.45
CA PHE A 87 -0.80 -11.45 3.44
C PHE A 87 -1.64 -10.21 3.13
N ALA A 88 -2.87 -10.43 2.72
CA ALA A 88 -3.81 -9.38 2.34
C ALA A 88 -4.84 -9.19 3.45
N VAL A 89 -4.86 -8.01 4.07
CA VAL A 89 -5.74 -7.68 5.19
C VAL A 89 -6.70 -6.59 4.77
N ASP A 90 -8.01 -6.80 4.98
CA ASP A 90 -9.06 -5.80 4.72
C ASP A 90 -10.24 -6.01 5.66
N LEU A 91 -11.00 -4.95 5.92
CA LEU A 91 -12.30 -5.03 6.59
C LEU A 91 -13.34 -5.76 5.75
N LEU A 92 -13.20 -5.68 4.41
CA LEU A 92 -14.08 -6.33 3.46
C LEU A 92 -13.58 -7.74 3.17
N GLU A 93 -14.53 -8.67 3.07
CA GLU A 93 -14.24 -10.01 2.58
C GLU A 93 -13.66 -9.96 1.16
N MET A 94 -12.54 -10.60 0.95
CA MET A 94 -11.90 -10.69 -0.36
C MET A 94 -12.15 -12.05 -1.00
N THR A 95 -12.54 -12.04 -2.28
CA THR A 95 -12.51 -13.27 -3.07
C THR A 95 -11.11 -13.89 -3.01
N PRO A 96 -10.95 -15.19 -2.72
CA PRO A 96 -9.65 -15.84 -2.64
C PRO A 96 -8.77 -15.55 -3.86
N LEU A 97 -7.49 -15.33 -3.60
CA LEU A 97 -6.46 -15.09 -4.61
C LEU A 97 -5.37 -16.16 -4.46
N PHE A 98 -5.08 -16.86 -5.53
CA PHE A 98 -4.10 -17.95 -5.51
C PHE A 98 -2.74 -17.50 -4.98
N GLY A 99 -2.18 -18.23 -4.03
CA GLY A 99 -0.90 -17.94 -3.39
C GLY A 99 -0.89 -16.77 -2.40
N VAL A 100 -2.06 -16.16 -2.11
CA VAL A 100 -2.22 -15.05 -1.15
C VAL A 100 -3.03 -15.51 0.05
N ASN A 101 -2.55 -15.19 1.25
CA ASN A 101 -3.26 -15.41 2.50
C ASN A 101 -4.18 -14.19 2.75
N CYS A 102 -5.49 -14.36 2.50
CA CYS A 102 -6.47 -13.31 2.70
C CYS A 102 -7.05 -13.40 4.12
N LEU A 103 -7.05 -12.28 4.84
CA LEU A 103 -7.55 -12.16 6.20
C LEU A 103 -8.54 -11.01 6.28
N GLN A 104 -9.78 -11.29 6.68
CA GLN A 104 -10.75 -10.26 7.02
C GLN A 104 -10.52 -9.84 8.47
N LEU A 105 -9.97 -8.64 8.67
CA LEU A 105 -9.57 -8.15 9.98
C LEU A 105 -9.54 -6.60 9.97
N ASP A 106 -9.97 -5.99 11.07
CA ASP A 106 -9.64 -4.60 11.34
C ASP A 106 -8.20 -4.53 11.88
N PHE A 107 -7.31 -3.94 11.12
CA PHE A 107 -5.91 -3.81 11.54
C PHE A 107 -5.72 -2.83 12.72
N LEU A 108 -6.77 -2.07 13.07
CA LEU A 108 -6.80 -1.18 14.25
C LEU A 108 -7.13 -1.93 15.56
N ASP A 109 -7.59 -3.17 15.47
CA ASP A 109 -7.84 -3.99 16.66
C ASP A 109 -6.55 -4.24 17.43
N GLU A 110 -6.63 -4.22 18.76
CA GLU A 110 -5.49 -4.42 19.67
C GLU A 110 -4.76 -5.74 19.41
N ASP A 111 -5.49 -6.80 19.08
CA ASP A 111 -4.96 -8.13 18.78
C ASP A 111 -4.44 -8.29 17.34
N ALA A 112 -4.71 -7.34 16.46
CA ALA A 112 -4.35 -7.45 15.04
C ALA A 112 -2.85 -7.73 14.81
N PRO A 113 -1.91 -7.07 15.50
CA PRO A 113 -0.48 -7.37 15.33
C PRO A 113 -0.14 -8.82 15.63
N LYS A 114 -0.73 -9.37 16.70
CA LYS A 114 -0.51 -10.77 17.10
C LYS A 114 -1.10 -11.74 16.07
N ILE A 115 -2.35 -11.53 15.67
CA ILE A 115 -3.06 -12.38 14.69
C ILE A 115 -2.26 -12.41 13.37
N ILE A 116 -1.79 -11.26 12.89
CA ILE A 116 -1.02 -11.15 11.65
C ILE A 116 0.33 -11.86 11.80
N CYS A 117 1.05 -11.66 12.91
CA CYS A 117 2.33 -12.31 13.14
C CYS A 117 2.20 -13.83 13.25
N ASP A 118 1.18 -14.32 13.95
CA ASP A 118 0.93 -15.76 14.11
C ASP A 118 0.61 -16.40 12.75
N LEU A 119 -0.20 -15.75 11.91
CA LEU A 119 -0.49 -16.21 10.56
C LEU A 119 0.76 -16.21 9.67
N ILE A 120 1.59 -15.18 9.73
CA ILE A 120 2.86 -15.12 9.00
C ILE A 120 3.77 -16.28 9.44
N GLU A 121 3.87 -16.54 10.74
CA GLU A 121 4.70 -17.63 11.29
C GLU A 121 4.18 -19.00 10.85
N GLU A 122 2.88 -19.23 10.91
CA GLU A 122 2.24 -20.46 10.44
C GLU A 122 2.57 -20.77 8.98
N LYS A 123 2.50 -19.76 8.12
CA LYS A 123 2.67 -19.95 6.65
C LYS A 123 4.11 -19.94 6.19
N THR A 124 5.00 -19.25 6.91
CA THR A 124 6.37 -18.97 6.41
C THR A 124 7.49 -19.37 7.37
N GLY A 125 7.18 -19.71 8.61
CA GLY A 125 8.17 -19.94 9.69
C GLY A 125 8.85 -18.65 10.19
N ARG A 126 8.38 -17.46 9.77
CA ARG A 126 8.91 -16.15 10.15
C ARG A 126 7.78 -15.32 10.78
N LYS A 127 8.10 -14.41 11.71
CA LYS A 127 7.08 -13.60 12.43
C LYS A 127 6.84 -12.22 11.82
N LYS A 128 7.72 -11.74 10.94
CA LYS A 128 7.72 -10.34 10.53
C LYS A 128 7.70 -10.20 9.02
N CYS A 129 7.03 -9.15 8.53
CA CYS A 129 7.00 -8.83 7.11
C CYS A 129 8.23 -7.99 6.70
N ASP A 130 8.64 -8.14 5.45
CA ASP A 130 9.70 -7.35 4.84
C ASP A 130 9.17 -6.09 4.15
N VAL A 131 7.93 -6.15 3.66
CA VAL A 131 7.27 -5.05 2.95
C VAL A 131 5.87 -4.86 3.50
N LEU A 132 5.57 -3.65 3.93
CA LEU A 132 4.25 -3.22 4.38
C LEU A 132 3.67 -2.24 3.36
N LEU A 133 2.50 -2.56 2.82
CA LEU A 133 1.79 -1.77 1.82
C LEU A 133 0.50 -1.21 2.41
N SER A 134 0.12 0.01 2.02
CA SER A 134 -1.15 0.64 2.37
C SER A 134 -1.64 1.56 1.25
N ASP A 135 -2.57 1.08 0.41
CA ASP A 135 -3.33 1.90 -0.56
C ASP A 135 -4.70 2.30 -0.01
N MET A 136 -4.87 2.27 1.32
CA MET A 136 -6.12 2.63 1.96
C MET A 136 -6.56 4.05 1.63
N ALA A 137 -7.86 4.23 1.49
CA ALA A 137 -8.50 5.53 1.37
C ALA A 137 -9.69 5.57 2.33
N ALA A 138 -9.75 6.57 3.18
CA ALA A 138 -10.97 6.85 3.92
C ALA A 138 -12.11 7.19 2.97
N ASN A 139 -13.33 6.81 3.34
CA ASN A 139 -14.53 7.25 2.61
C ASN A 139 -14.55 8.79 2.55
N THR A 140 -14.62 9.33 1.34
CA THR A 140 -14.64 10.77 1.12
C THR A 140 -15.91 11.39 1.68
N THR A 141 -15.76 12.41 2.52
CA THR A 141 -16.88 13.21 3.04
C THR A 141 -17.27 14.33 2.09
N GLY A 142 -16.36 14.70 1.17
CA GLY A 142 -16.45 15.87 0.30
C GLY A 142 -15.74 17.10 0.88
N ASP A 143 -15.40 17.10 2.16
CA ASP A 143 -14.53 18.07 2.80
C ASP A 143 -13.06 17.62 2.64
N LYS A 144 -12.31 18.36 1.82
CA LYS A 144 -10.91 18.03 1.51
C LYS A 144 -10.01 17.98 2.74
N ARG A 145 -10.27 18.84 3.73
CA ARG A 145 -9.47 18.92 4.95
C ARG A 145 -9.71 17.71 5.85
N LEU A 146 -10.98 17.33 6.02
CA LEU A 146 -11.36 16.17 6.81
C LEU A 146 -10.92 14.86 6.14
N ASP A 147 -11.11 14.75 4.82
CA ASP A 147 -10.69 13.59 4.05
C ASP A 147 -9.17 13.40 4.12
N HIS A 148 -8.43 14.51 4.13
CA HIS A 148 -6.99 14.49 4.29
C HIS A 148 -6.57 13.98 5.67
N LEU A 149 -7.14 14.53 6.76
CA LEU A 149 -6.83 14.10 8.14
C LEU A 149 -7.10 12.61 8.34
N ARG A 150 -8.19 12.08 7.77
CA ARG A 150 -8.52 10.64 7.82
C ARG A 150 -7.47 9.76 7.15
N ILE A 151 -6.95 10.20 6.00
CA ILE A 151 -5.90 9.44 5.30
C ILE A 151 -4.59 9.50 6.07
N MET A 152 -4.26 10.65 6.67
CA MET A 152 -3.08 10.78 7.52
C MET A 152 -3.15 9.84 8.74
N ASN A 153 -4.29 9.78 9.43
CA ASN A 153 -4.50 8.87 10.56
C ASN A 153 -4.34 7.41 10.13
N LEU A 154 -4.95 6.98 9.01
CA LEU A 154 -4.79 5.61 8.51
C LEU A 154 -3.32 5.29 8.19
N LEU A 155 -2.57 6.26 7.70
CA LEU A 155 -1.16 6.08 7.39
C LEU A 155 -0.32 5.97 8.68
N GLU A 156 -0.60 6.80 9.69
CA GLU A 156 0.04 6.75 11.00
C GLU A 156 -0.26 5.44 11.73
N ASP A 157 -1.51 4.98 11.70
CA ASP A 157 -1.90 3.71 12.30
C ASP A 157 -1.24 2.52 11.59
N SER A 158 -1.13 2.58 10.24
CA SER A 158 -0.36 1.58 9.47
C SER A 158 1.11 1.55 9.88
N LEU A 159 1.71 2.70 10.20
CA LEU A 159 3.09 2.78 10.67
C LEU A 159 3.24 2.24 12.09
N ARG A 160 2.30 2.52 12.99
CA ARG A 160 2.31 1.96 14.37
C ARG A 160 2.23 0.43 14.34
N LEU A 161 1.37 -0.12 13.49
CA LEU A 161 1.36 -1.57 13.23
C LEU A 161 2.71 -2.02 12.68
N GLY A 162 3.24 -1.30 11.69
CA GLY A 162 4.53 -1.59 11.05
C GLY A 162 5.70 -1.67 12.02
N GLU A 163 5.74 -0.80 13.04
CA GLU A 163 6.77 -0.81 14.08
C GLU A 163 6.80 -2.13 14.87
N GLN A 164 5.65 -2.78 15.03
CA GLN A 164 5.54 -4.06 15.72
C GLN A 164 5.87 -5.26 14.84
N ILE A 165 5.50 -5.23 13.55
CA ILE A 165 5.48 -6.40 12.67
C ILE A 165 6.50 -6.34 11.51
N MET A 166 7.19 -5.21 11.29
CA MET A 166 8.17 -5.12 10.22
C MET A 166 9.53 -5.71 10.64
N HIS A 167 10.16 -6.38 9.67
CA HIS A 167 11.54 -6.85 9.82
C HIS A 167 12.54 -5.69 9.68
N TYR A 168 13.70 -5.83 10.35
CA TYR A 168 14.83 -4.91 10.15
C TYR A 168 15.18 -4.77 8.67
N LYS A 169 15.44 -3.55 8.20
CA LYS A 169 15.60 -3.16 6.80
C LYS A 169 14.33 -3.33 5.94
N GLY A 170 13.17 -3.47 6.57
CA GLY A 170 11.89 -3.52 5.86
C GLY A 170 11.60 -2.25 5.07
N CYS A 171 10.59 -2.34 4.21
CA CYS A 171 10.09 -1.25 3.37
C CYS A 171 8.62 -0.97 3.68
N PHE A 172 8.24 0.30 3.78
CA PHE A 172 6.86 0.76 3.90
C PHE A 172 6.47 1.57 2.67
N VAL A 173 5.30 1.27 2.11
CA VAL A 173 4.67 2.05 1.04
C VAL A 173 3.29 2.45 1.48
N GLY A 174 3.03 3.75 1.56
CA GLY A 174 1.73 4.26 1.98
C GLY A 174 1.24 5.41 1.13
N LYS A 175 -0.08 5.43 0.88
CA LYS A 175 -0.73 6.50 0.13
C LYS A 175 -1.01 7.70 1.00
N LEU A 176 -0.76 8.90 0.43
CA LEU A 176 -1.20 10.17 1.00
C LEU A 176 -1.68 11.13 -0.08
N PHE A 177 -2.22 12.28 0.33
CA PHE A 177 -2.61 13.34 -0.58
C PHE A 177 -1.62 14.50 -0.56
N GLN A 178 -1.31 15.04 -1.72
CA GLN A 178 -0.49 16.24 -1.90
C GLN A 178 -1.14 17.47 -1.24
N GLY A 179 -0.34 18.34 -0.64
CA GLY A 179 -0.80 19.63 -0.14
C GLY A 179 -1.15 19.67 1.33
N ALA A 180 -0.87 18.61 2.08
CA ALA A 180 -1.01 18.62 3.51
C ALA A 180 0.32 18.70 4.23
N SER A 181 0.29 19.27 5.41
CA SER A 181 1.41 19.26 6.35
C SER A 181 1.66 17.84 6.82
N SER A 182 2.44 17.10 6.04
CA SER A 182 2.94 15.76 6.40
C SER A 182 4.27 15.83 7.16
N ASP A 183 4.68 17.02 7.58
CA ASP A 183 6.02 17.26 8.15
C ASP A 183 6.29 16.41 9.39
N GLU A 184 5.28 16.24 10.23
CA GLU A 184 5.40 15.44 11.46
C GLU A 184 5.53 13.95 11.13
N LEU A 185 4.67 13.43 10.25
CA LEU A 185 4.76 12.06 9.75
C LEU A 185 6.10 11.78 9.06
N VAL A 186 6.57 12.72 8.24
CA VAL A 186 7.87 12.60 7.57
C VAL A 186 9.03 12.61 8.56
N LYS A 187 8.94 13.39 9.65
CA LYS A 187 9.93 13.34 10.75
C LYS A 187 9.96 11.96 11.40
N ILE A 188 8.79 11.37 11.72
CA ILE A 188 8.69 10.02 12.28
C ILE A 188 9.31 9.00 11.31
N LEU A 189 8.94 9.06 10.02
CA LEU A 189 9.48 8.16 9.01
C LEU A 189 11.00 8.30 8.87
N ARG A 190 11.52 9.52 8.83
CA ARG A 190 12.97 9.76 8.73
C ARG A 190 13.75 9.33 9.97
N LYS A 191 13.09 9.24 11.13
CA LYS A 191 13.67 8.67 12.34
C LYS A 191 13.76 7.15 12.27
N ASN A 192 12.75 6.50 11.69
CA ASN A 192 12.60 5.05 11.70
C ASN A 192 13.16 4.36 10.44
N PHE A 193 13.32 5.11 9.33
CA PHE A 193 13.76 4.56 8.04
C PHE A 193 15.01 5.27 7.52
N GLN A 194 15.86 4.51 6.85
CA GLN A 194 17.08 5.02 6.23
C GLN A 194 16.79 6.03 5.10
N THR A 195 15.74 5.76 4.30
CA THR A 195 15.38 6.56 3.13
C THR A 195 13.87 6.74 3.07
N VAL A 196 13.43 7.98 2.84
CA VAL A 196 12.02 8.32 2.62
C VAL A 196 11.91 9.12 1.33
N LYS A 197 11.11 8.67 0.39
CA LYS A 197 10.90 9.28 -0.92
C LYS A 197 9.40 9.44 -1.20
N TYR A 198 9.05 10.51 -1.91
CA TYR A 198 7.73 10.66 -2.51
C TYR A 198 7.74 10.16 -3.94
N PHE A 199 6.66 9.53 -4.35
CA PHE A 199 6.48 9.07 -5.71
C PHE A 199 5.03 9.24 -6.15
N LYS A 200 4.83 9.78 -7.34
CA LYS A 200 3.52 9.84 -7.99
C LYS A 200 3.56 8.93 -9.22
N PRO A 201 2.88 7.77 -9.18
CA PRO A 201 2.78 6.89 -10.33
C PRO A 201 2.12 7.59 -11.52
N GLU A 202 2.58 7.31 -12.74
CA GLU A 202 1.97 7.81 -13.97
C GLU A 202 0.55 7.25 -14.16
N SER A 203 0.32 6.04 -13.66
CA SER A 203 -1.00 5.42 -13.61
C SER A 203 -1.97 6.10 -12.64
N SER A 204 -1.52 7.00 -11.76
CA SER A 204 -2.42 7.87 -10.99
C SER A 204 -3.21 8.77 -11.92
N ARG A 205 -4.47 9.06 -11.54
CA ARG A 205 -5.28 10.01 -12.34
C ARG A 205 -4.66 11.40 -12.30
N LYS A 206 -4.70 12.10 -13.43
CA LYS A 206 -4.10 13.44 -13.56
C LYS A 206 -4.71 14.46 -12.59
N ASP A 207 -6.01 14.32 -12.31
CA ASP A 207 -6.78 15.16 -11.39
C ASP A 207 -6.66 14.69 -9.91
N SER A 208 -6.00 13.58 -9.64
CA SER A 208 -5.80 13.07 -8.29
C SER A 208 -4.61 13.76 -7.61
N THR A 209 -4.81 14.13 -6.36
CA THR A 209 -3.75 14.63 -5.48
C THR A 209 -2.99 13.52 -4.78
N GLU A 210 -3.30 12.24 -5.08
CA GLU A 210 -2.62 11.11 -4.45
C GLU A 210 -1.14 11.04 -4.84
N ILE A 211 -0.32 10.78 -3.84
CA ILE A 211 1.10 10.44 -3.96
C ILE A 211 1.40 9.29 -3.01
N TYR A 212 2.55 8.65 -3.17
CA TYR A 212 2.98 7.56 -2.29
C TYR A 212 4.24 7.95 -1.55
N LEU A 213 4.28 7.63 -0.26
CA LEU A 213 5.51 7.56 0.52
C LEU A 213 6.11 6.18 0.33
N VAL A 214 7.41 6.14 0.01
CA VAL A 214 8.21 4.93 -0.04
C VAL A 214 9.35 5.10 0.95
N ALA A 215 9.25 4.41 2.08
CA ALA A 215 10.22 4.45 3.16
C ALA A 215 10.96 3.10 3.22
N MET A 216 12.28 3.12 3.12
CA MET A 216 13.12 1.92 3.02
C MET A 216 14.16 1.88 4.12
N GLY A 217 14.51 0.67 4.59
CA GLY A 217 15.52 0.45 5.58
C GLY A 217 15.02 0.73 7.00
N PHE A 218 13.91 0.11 7.38
CA PHE A 218 13.34 0.18 8.74
C PHE A 218 14.36 -0.20 9.81
N GLY A 219 14.47 0.59 10.89
CA GLY A 219 15.41 0.38 11.99
C GLY A 219 16.86 0.77 11.69
N VAL A 220 17.18 1.17 10.45
CA VAL A 220 18.53 1.68 10.11
C VAL A 220 18.61 3.17 10.43
N THR A 221 18.90 3.49 11.67
CA THR A 221 19.08 4.88 12.11
C THR A 221 20.47 5.43 11.74
N LYS A 222 20.63 6.75 11.76
CA LYS A 222 21.95 7.39 11.51
C LYS A 222 22.99 6.99 12.54
N GLU A 223 22.60 6.68 13.76
CA GLU A 223 23.48 6.23 14.84
C GLU A 223 24.07 4.84 14.59
N VAL A 224 23.23 3.90 14.10
CA VAL A 224 23.68 2.55 13.72
C VAL A 224 24.70 2.58 12.56
N LYS A 225 24.65 3.61 11.70
CA LYS A 225 25.67 3.78 10.64
C LYS A 225 27.00 4.24 11.20
N LYS A 226 27.01 5.18 12.15
CA LYS A 226 28.27 5.66 12.76
C LYS A 226 29.01 4.54 13.47
N THR A 227 28.31 3.75 14.27
CA THR A 227 28.93 2.63 15.01
C THR A 227 29.56 1.61 14.07
N LYS A 228 28.89 1.27 12.94
CA LYS A 228 29.44 0.33 11.95
C LYS A 228 30.61 0.89 11.12
N GLU A 229 30.62 2.20 10.86
CA GLU A 229 31.75 2.87 10.19
C GLU A 229 32.95 2.99 11.14
N GLU A 230 32.71 3.22 12.43
CA GLU A 230 33.73 3.24 13.47
C GLU A 230 34.34 1.86 13.72
N GLU A 231 33.52 0.81 13.81
CA GLU A 231 33.98 -0.60 13.92
C GLU A 231 34.79 -1.03 12.70
N SER A 232 34.38 -0.67 11.48
CA SER A 232 35.10 -1.05 10.26
C SER A 232 36.43 -0.28 10.07
N ASN A 233 36.58 0.88 10.72
CA ASN A 233 37.82 1.64 10.72
C ASN A 233 38.80 1.22 11.81
N LEU A 234 38.33 0.49 12.83
CA LEU A 234 39.16 -0.10 13.88
C LEU A 234 39.77 -1.46 13.49
N GLU A 235 39.18 -2.11 12.46
CA GLU A 235 39.65 -3.38 11.91
C GLU A 235 40.65 -3.23 10.72
N ARG A 236 41.01 -1.98 10.37
CA ARG A 236 42.01 -1.66 9.33
C ARG A 236 43.28 -1.07 9.96
#